data_b9a3061442273fcedc28da4f88fc799d
#
_entry.id   b9a3061442273fcedc28da4f88fc799d
#
_cell.length_a   1.000
_cell.length_b   1.000
_cell.length_c   1.000
_cell.angle_alpha   90.00
_cell.angle_beta   90.00
_cell.angle_gamma   90.00
#
_symmetry.space_group_name_H-M   'P 1'
#
loop_
_entity.id
_entity.type
_entity.pdbx_description
1 polymer ?
#
loop_
_entity_poly.entity_id
_entity_poly.type
_entity_poly.pdbx_seq_one_letter_code
_entity_poly.pdbx_strand_id
1 'polypeptide(L)'
;MPIRREHRGFYPIDWPQLSAVIRFRRAGGRCEGCGRPHLQRIVCLSDGRWWDAEAGMWRSGRGRPLRRSPAVDLLAEVRTTRVVLAAAHRNHDTSDNADENLAALCQRCHMLHDRREHRRRRWFTLFSRKAMGDLFRGPYPS
;
A
#
# COMPACT_ATOMS: atom_id res chain seq x y z
N MET A 1 -2.93 -5.59 -5.86
CA MET A 1 -2.36 -5.28 -7.19
C MET A 1 -1.97 -6.57 -7.88
N PRO A 2 -2.10 -6.67 -9.19
CA PRO A 2 -1.65 -7.85 -9.91
C PRO A 2 -0.13 -7.95 -9.84
N ILE A 3 0.38 -9.15 -9.59
CA ILE A 3 1.82 -9.45 -9.60
C ILE A 3 2.35 -9.23 -11.02
N ARG A 4 3.42 -8.46 -11.18
CA ARG A 4 4.08 -8.25 -12.47
C ARG A 4 4.62 -9.56 -13.01
N ARG A 5 4.61 -9.74 -14.33
CA ARG A 5 5.07 -10.99 -14.97
C ARG A 5 6.50 -11.34 -14.58
N GLU A 6 7.40 -10.36 -14.56
CA GLU A 6 8.81 -10.53 -14.18
C GLU A 6 9.02 -10.94 -12.72
N HIS A 7 8.05 -10.67 -11.85
CA HIS A 7 8.14 -11.02 -10.43
C HIS A 7 7.46 -12.34 -10.07
N ARG A 8 6.72 -12.96 -10.99
CA ARG A 8 5.95 -14.18 -10.69
C ARG A 8 6.81 -15.33 -10.21
N GLY A 9 8.03 -15.48 -10.73
CA GLY A 9 8.97 -16.52 -10.34
C GLY A 9 9.55 -16.38 -8.94
N PHE A 10 9.42 -15.22 -8.31
CA PHE A 10 9.92 -14.96 -6.94
C PHE A 10 8.91 -15.31 -5.86
N TYR A 11 7.64 -15.49 -6.24
CA TYR A 11 6.60 -15.89 -5.29
C TYR A 11 6.56 -17.43 -5.18
N PRO A 12 6.45 -17.97 -3.95
CA PRO A 12 6.32 -19.40 -3.76
C PRO A 12 5.01 -19.92 -4.37
N ILE A 13 4.98 -21.20 -4.71
CA ILE A 13 3.84 -21.86 -5.36
C ILE A 13 2.57 -21.79 -4.49
N ASP A 14 2.74 -21.74 -3.16
CA ASP A 14 1.70 -21.62 -2.15
C ASP A 14 1.42 -20.16 -1.72
N TRP A 15 1.87 -19.18 -2.51
CA TRP A 15 1.64 -17.76 -2.22
C TRP A 15 0.19 -17.40 -1.87
N PRO A 16 -0.84 -17.94 -2.54
CA PRO A 16 -2.22 -17.66 -2.16
C PRO A 16 -2.54 -18.04 -0.71
N GLN A 17 -2.04 -19.21 -0.27
CA GLN A 17 -2.22 -19.71 1.09
C GLN A 17 -1.45 -18.88 2.10
N LEU A 18 -0.17 -18.62 1.84
CA LEU A 18 0.67 -17.78 2.67
C LEU A 18 0.07 -16.38 2.82
N SER A 19 -0.31 -15.75 1.73
CA SER A 19 -0.99 -14.45 1.73
C SER A 19 -2.29 -14.46 2.54
N ALA A 20 -3.07 -15.54 2.49
CA ALA A 20 -4.28 -15.69 3.28
C ALA A 20 -3.98 -15.81 4.77
N VAL A 21 -2.96 -16.58 5.15
CA VAL A 21 -2.50 -16.71 6.56
C VAL A 21 -2.11 -15.33 7.11
N ILE A 22 -1.32 -14.56 6.36
CA ILE A 22 -0.89 -13.22 6.79
C ILE A 22 -2.09 -12.29 6.97
N ARG A 23 -2.99 -12.23 5.99
CA ARG A 23 -4.14 -11.29 5.99
C ARG A 23 -5.22 -11.64 7.01
N PHE A 24 -5.50 -12.92 7.20
CA PHE A 24 -6.68 -13.34 7.96
C PHE A 24 -6.33 -13.98 9.29
N ARG A 25 -5.35 -14.88 9.34
CA ARG A 25 -4.98 -15.55 10.59
C ARG A 25 -4.14 -14.64 11.47
N ARG A 26 -3.07 -14.04 10.94
CA ARG A 26 -2.19 -13.16 11.74
C ARG A 26 -2.80 -11.78 11.97
N ALA A 27 -3.23 -11.11 10.91
CA ALA A 27 -3.77 -9.75 10.98
C ALA A 27 -5.28 -9.69 11.34
N GLY A 28 -5.96 -10.83 11.46
CA GLY A 28 -7.38 -10.88 11.83
C GLY A 28 -8.29 -10.16 10.83
N GLY A 29 -7.90 -10.09 9.54
CA GLY A 29 -8.67 -9.36 8.53
C GLY A 29 -8.60 -7.84 8.66
N ARG A 30 -7.65 -7.31 9.41
CA ARG A 30 -7.43 -5.86 9.58
C ARG A 30 -6.05 -5.44 9.10
N CYS A 31 -5.98 -4.22 8.55
CA CYS A 31 -4.70 -3.64 8.11
C CYS A 31 -3.75 -3.44 9.30
N GLU A 32 -2.54 -4.03 9.23
CA GLU A 32 -1.53 -3.88 10.28
C GLU A 32 -1.00 -2.44 10.39
N GLY A 33 -1.17 -1.62 9.33
CA GLY A 33 -0.73 -0.22 9.35
C GLY A 33 -1.77 0.78 9.90
N CYS A 34 -3.08 0.50 9.75
CA CYS A 34 -4.11 1.47 10.14
C CYS A 34 -5.41 0.86 10.70
N GLY A 35 -5.50 -0.47 10.82
CA GLY A 35 -6.65 -1.17 11.41
C GLY A 35 -7.89 -1.29 10.52
N ARG A 36 -7.89 -0.79 9.28
CA ARG A 36 -9.04 -0.85 8.38
C ARG A 36 -9.44 -2.31 8.09
N PRO A 37 -10.75 -2.65 8.21
CA PRO A 37 -11.23 -4.02 8.04
C PRO A 37 -11.34 -4.42 6.56
N HIS A 38 -10.95 -5.66 6.25
CA HIS A 38 -11.00 -6.23 4.90
C HIS A 38 -12.44 -6.35 4.38
N LEU A 39 -12.62 -6.07 3.09
CA LEU A 39 -13.87 -6.12 2.33
C LEU A 39 -14.99 -5.20 2.83
N GLN A 40 -14.82 -4.46 3.90
CA GLN A 40 -15.79 -3.49 4.35
C GLN A 40 -15.68 -2.17 3.57
N ARG A 41 -16.82 -1.51 3.41
CA ARG A 41 -16.88 -0.13 2.95
C ARG A 41 -16.73 0.79 4.15
N ILE A 42 -15.72 1.64 4.11
CA ILE A 42 -15.47 2.62 5.17
C ILE A 42 -15.67 4.04 4.64
N VAL A 43 -16.07 4.92 5.50
CA VAL A 43 -16.08 6.37 5.27
C VAL A 43 -14.70 6.92 5.62
N CYS A 44 -14.10 7.69 4.74
CA CYS A 44 -12.79 8.28 4.96
C CYS A 44 -12.65 9.68 4.38
N LEU A 45 -11.71 10.44 4.93
CA LEU A 45 -11.30 11.77 4.47
C LEU A 45 -10.05 11.67 3.58
N SER A 46 -9.79 12.70 2.83
CA SER A 46 -8.61 12.80 1.94
C SER A 46 -7.28 12.70 2.68
N ASP A 47 -7.21 13.16 3.93
CA ASP A 47 -6.04 13.08 4.79
C ASP A 47 -5.79 11.69 5.40
N GLY A 48 -6.70 10.75 5.17
CA GLY A 48 -6.61 9.35 5.60
C GLY A 48 -7.29 9.05 6.92
N ARG A 49 -7.91 10.02 7.61
CA ARG A 49 -8.82 9.72 8.72
C ARG A 49 -9.99 8.89 8.22
N TRP A 50 -10.52 8.00 9.05
CA TRP A 50 -11.60 7.10 8.67
C TRP A 50 -12.50 6.75 9.84
N TRP A 51 -13.74 6.40 9.54
CA TRP A 51 -14.73 6.00 10.52
C TRP A 51 -14.67 4.49 10.76
N ASP A 52 -14.44 4.11 11.99
CA ASP A 52 -14.49 2.72 12.46
C ASP A 52 -15.90 2.45 13.00
N ALA A 53 -16.73 1.82 12.17
CA ALA A 53 -18.13 1.55 12.50
C ALA A 53 -18.28 0.54 13.65
N GLU A 54 -17.34 -0.39 13.80
CA GLU A 54 -17.35 -1.38 14.88
C GLU A 54 -17.04 -0.72 16.24
N ALA A 55 -16.07 0.19 16.26
CA ALA A 55 -15.72 0.93 17.46
C ALA A 55 -16.54 2.20 17.67
N GLY A 56 -17.34 2.63 16.69
CA GLY A 56 -18.16 3.84 16.76
C GLY A 56 -17.33 5.13 16.90
N MET A 57 -16.17 5.19 16.27
CA MET A 57 -15.26 6.34 16.41
C MET A 57 -14.46 6.64 15.15
N TRP A 58 -14.00 7.88 15.03
CA TRP A 58 -13.04 8.28 14.03
C TRP A 58 -11.63 7.86 14.43
N ARG A 59 -10.87 7.37 13.45
CA ARG A 59 -9.45 7.04 13.58
C ARG A 59 -8.59 7.90 12.66
N SER A 60 -7.36 8.13 13.10
CA SER A 60 -6.33 8.75 12.26
C SER A 60 -5.95 7.84 11.07
N GLY A 61 -5.21 8.38 10.11
CA GLY A 61 -4.67 7.59 9.01
C GLY A 61 -3.72 6.44 9.42
N ARG A 62 -3.28 6.43 10.68
CA ARG A 62 -2.49 5.36 11.30
C ARG A 62 -3.30 4.47 12.26
N GLY A 63 -4.63 4.61 12.27
CA GLY A 63 -5.52 3.80 13.11
C GLY A 63 -5.66 4.23 14.57
N ARG A 64 -5.02 5.33 14.98
CA ARG A 64 -5.14 5.84 16.36
C ARG A 64 -6.53 6.46 16.57
N PRO A 65 -7.21 6.19 17.69
CA PRO A 65 -8.46 6.84 18.04
C PRO A 65 -8.32 8.36 18.05
N LEU A 66 -9.30 9.05 17.52
CA LEU A 66 -9.39 10.51 17.62
C LEU A 66 -10.28 10.89 18.81
N ARG A 67 -9.81 11.84 19.61
CA ARG A 67 -10.56 12.36 20.77
C ARG A 67 -11.76 13.22 20.35
N ARG A 68 -11.69 13.82 19.16
CA ARG A 68 -12.73 14.70 18.60
C ARG A 68 -13.05 14.26 17.17
N SER A 69 -14.32 14.34 16.82
CA SER A 69 -14.76 14.15 15.43
C SER A 69 -14.13 15.22 14.52
N PRO A 70 -13.92 14.93 13.24
CA PRO A 70 -13.55 15.92 12.25
C PRO A 70 -14.56 17.09 12.24
N ALA A 71 -14.11 18.27 11.84
CA ALA A 71 -14.99 19.44 11.71
C ALA A 71 -16.08 19.20 10.65
N VAL A 72 -17.23 19.87 10.82
CA VAL A 72 -18.42 19.62 10.00
C VAL A 72 -18.20 19.88 8.50
N ASP A 73 -17.42 20.91 8.18
CA ASP A 73 -17.01 21.23 6.81
C ASP A 73 -16.21 20.10 6.14
N LEU A 74 -15.35 19.43 6.89
CA LEU A 74 -14.59 18.27 6.39
C LEU A 74 -15.48 17.05 6.19
N LEU A 75 -16.58 16.93 6.95
CA LEU A 75 -17.54 15.84 6.78
C LEU A 75 -18.32 15.92 5.46
N ALA A 76 -18.37 17.08 4.83
CA ALA A 76 -18.93 17.24 3.49
C ALA A 76 -18.05 16.61 2.38
N GLU A 77 -16.75 16.40 2.65
CA GLU A 77 -15.78 15.83 1.71
C GLU A 77 -15.52 14.34 1.92
N VAL A 78 -16.35 13.66 2.71
CA VAL A 78 -16.17 12.24 2.97
C VAL A 78 -16.31 11.40 1.70
N ARG A 79 -15.48 10.38 1.60
CA ARG A 79 -15.53 9.39 0.53
C ARG A 79 -15.74 8.00 1.13
N THR A 80 -16.41 7.16 0.37
CA THR A 80 -16.56 5.76 0.73
C THR A 80 -15.59 4.92 -0.07
N THR A 81 -14.86 4.05 0.61
CA THR A 81 -13.89 3.16 -0.02
C THR A 81 -14.09 1.73 0.46
N ARG A 82 -14.01 0.75 -0.46
CA ARG A 82 -13.93 -0.66 -0.11
C ARG A 82 -12.50 -1.00 0.23
N VAL A 83 -12.29 -1.55 1.42
CA VAL A 83 -10.95 -1.94 1.89
C VAL A 83 -10.58 -3.32 1.34
N VAL A 84 -9.40 -3.43 0.73
CA VAL A 84 -8.83 -4.72 0.30
C VAL A 84 -7.44 -4.84 0.89
N LEU A 85 -7.20 -5.91 1.66
CA LEU A 85 -5.89 -6.22 2.19
C LEU A 85 -5.07 -7.01 1.16
N ALA A 86 -3.79 -6.70 1.10
CA ALA A 86 -2.79 -7.48 0.38
C ALA A 86 -1.63 -7.80 1.32
N ALA A 87 -0.99 -8.95 1.14
CA ALA A 87 0.30 -9.23 1.75
C ALA A 87 1.37 -8.43 1.01
N ALA A 88 2.13 -7.62 1.72
CA ALA A 88 3.18 -6.75 1.20
C ALA A 88 4.52 -7.11 1.83
N HIS A 89 5.60 -7.06 1.04
CA HIS A 89 6.96 -7.26 1.52
C HIS A 89 7.48 -5.98 2.18
N ARG A 90 7.91 -6.05 3.43
CA ARG A 90 8.38 -4.89 4.19
C ARG A 90 9.67 -4.29 3.62
N ASN A 91 10.56 -5.14 3.13
CA ASN A 91 11.84 -4.76 2.51
C ASN A 91 11.75 -4.55 0.99
N HIS A 92 10.56 -4.68 0.38
CA HIS A 92 10.31 -4.64 -1.07
C HIS A 92 10.99 -5.76 -1.87
N ASP A 93 11.58 -6.74 -1.22
CA ASP A 93 12.16 -7.93 -1.87
C ASP A 93 11.10 -9.03 -1.96
N THR A 94 10.66 -9.30 -3.18
CA THR A 94 9.63 -10.31 -3.46
C THR A 94 10.14 -11.75 -3.36
N SER A 95 11.45 -11.95 -3.23
CA SER A 95 12.06 -13.26 -3.00
C SER A 95 12.11 -13.66 -1.51
N ASP A 96 12.04 -12.67 -0.61
CA ASP A 96 12.04 -12.87 0.83
C ASP A 96 10.60 -13.00 1.35
N ASN A 97 10.11 -14.22 1.40
CA ASN A 97 8.75 -14.56 1.82
C ASN A 97 8.66 -15.01 3.28
N ALA A 98 9.65 -14.66 4.11
CA ALA A 98 9.59 -14.90 5.55
C ALA A 98 8.40 -14.15 6.19
N ASP A 99 7.76 -14.77 7.17
CA ASP A 99 6.57 -14.22 7.85
C ASP A 99 6.81 -12.83 8.43
N GLU A 100 8.01 -12.59 8.97
CA GLU A 100 8.43 -11.32 9.56
C GLU A 100 8.54 -10.21 8.51
N ASN A 101 8.87 -10.58 7.28
CA ASN A 101 9.01 -9.65 6.16
C ASN A 101 7.66 -9.32 5.50
N LEU A 102 6.60 -10.06 5.79
CA LEU A 102 5.28 -9.84 5.22
C LEU A 102 4.40 -9.01 6.16
N ALA A 103 3.55 -8.17 5.58
CA ALA A 103 2.55 -7.39 6.31
C ALA A 103 1.22 -7.37 5.55
N ALA A 104 0.10 -7.47 6.29
CA ALA A 104 -1.23 -7.28 5.73
C ALA A 104 -1.54 -5.77 5.66
N LEU A 105 -1.51 -5.19 4.48
CA LEU A 105 -1.73 -3.76 4.28
C LEU A 105 -2.96 -3.50 3.39
N CYS A 106 -3.75 -2.49 3.76
CA CYS A 106 -4.80 -1.96 2.87
C CYS A 106 -4.16 -1.15 1.73
N GLN A 107 -4.94 -0.84 0.69
CA GLN A 107 -4.46 -0.12 -0.50
C GLN A 107 -3.70 1.15 -0.13
N ARG A 108 -4.23 1.95 0.81
CA ARG A 108 -3.61 3.20 1.23
C ARG A 108 -2.26 2.97 1.92
N CYS A 109 -2.22 2.07 2.90
CA CYS A 109 -0.98 1.77 3.62
C CYS A 109 0.07 1.13 2.71
N HIS A 110 -0.34 0.27 1.78
CA HIS A 110 0.54 -0.31 0.77
C HIS A 110 1.15 0.77 -0.14
N MET A 111 0.33 1.68 -0.67
CA MET A 111 0.83 2.79 -1.49
C MET A 111 1.78 3.73 -0.72
N LEU A 112 1.50 4.01 0.55
CA LEU A 112 2.39 4.82 1.39
C LEU A 112 3.71 4.10 1.66
N HIS A 113 3.67 2.79 1.89
CA HIS A 113 4.83 1.94 2.07
C HIS A 113 5.72 1.95 0.82
N ASP A 114 5.12 1.76 -0.36
CA ASP A 114 5.83 1.68 -1.64
C ASP A 114 6.23 3.06 -2.21
N ARG A 115 5.81 4.15 -1.59
CA ARG A 115 5.98 5.52 -2.13
C ARG A 115 7.44 5.88 -2.44
N ARG A 116 8.38 5.46 -1.56
CA ARG A 116 9.81 5.72 -1.76
C ARG A 116 10.36 4.91 -2.92
N GLU A 117 9.98 3.63 -2.97
CA GLU A 117 10.40 2.71 -4.02
C GLU A 117 9.82 3.13 -5.39
N HIS A 118 8.55 3.54 -5.46
CA HIS A 118 7.97 4.07 -6.68
C HIS A 118 8.69 5.33 -7.17
N ARG A 119 9.08 6.26 -6.27
CA ARG A 119 9.86 7.44 -6.65
C ARG A 119 11.24 7.07 -7.18
N ARG A 120 11.94 6.15 -6.50
CA ARG A 120 13.25 5.64 -6.91
C ARG A 120 13.18 5.00 -8.30
N ARG A 121 12.23 4.09 -8.53
CA ARG A 121 12.03 3.43 -9.82
C ARG A 121 11.69 4.42 -10.93
N ARG A 122 10.83 5.38 -10.66
CA ARG A 122 10.51 6.44 -11.61
C ARG A 122 11.74 7.26 -11.98
N TRP A 123 12.57 7.62 -10.99
CA TRP A 123 13.82 8.34 -11.23
C TRP A 123 14.77 7.53 -12.12
N PHE A 124 14.99 6.25 -11.82
CA PHE A 124 15.82 5.37 -12.63
C PHE A 124 15.30 5.25 -14.07
N THR A 125 14.00 5.07 -14.26
CA THR A 125 13.40 4.99 -15.60
C THR A 125 13.62 6.26 -16.41
N LEU A 126 13.44 7.43 -15.80
CA LEU A 126 13.67 8.72 -16.46
C LEU A 126 15.15 8.94 -16.76
N PHE A 127 16.05 8.58 -15.84
CA PHE A 127 17.48 8.69 -16.02
C PHE A 127 17.98 7.75 -17.14
N SER A 128 17.57 6.50 -17.15
CA SER A 128 17.93 5.52 -18.19
C SER A 128 17.47 5.98 -19.58
N ARG A 129 16.28 6.56 -19.68
CA ARG A 129 15.78 7.11 -20.95
C ARG A 129 16.62 8.28 -21.45
N LYS A 130 17.06 9.17 -20.55
CA LYS A 130 17.98 10.27 -20.90
C LYS A 130 19.34 9.74 -21.34
N ALA A 131 19.92 8.82 -20.56
CA ALA A 131 21.22 8.23 -20.88
C ALA A 131 21.23 7.51 -22.24
N MET A 132 20.16 6.77 -22.57
CA MET A 132 20.03 6.14 -23.89
C MET A 132 19.88 7.18 -25.01
N GLY A 133 19.19 8.29 -24.76
CA GLY A 133 19.10 9.40 -25.72
C GLY A 133 20.46 10.01 -26.03
N ASP A 134 21.34 10.16 -25.05
CA ASP A 134 22.69 10.69 -25.22
C ASP A 134 23.60 9.71 -25.97
N LEU A 135 23.46 8.41 -25.75
CA LEU A 135 24.21 7.37 -26.47
C LEU A 135 23.89 7.35 -27.98
N PHE A 136 22.65 7.61 -28.34
CA PHE A 136 22.22 7.63 -29.76
C PHE A 136 22.44 8.97 -30.47
N ARG A 137 22.63 10.05 -29.73
CA ARG A 137 22.87 11.39 -30.29
C ARG A 137 24.35 11.71 -30.53
N GLY A 138 25.25 10.80 -30.14
CA GLY A 138 26.69 10.99 -30.21
C GLY A 138 27.24 11.91 -29.13
N PRO A 139 28.56 11.85 -28.85
CA PRO A 139 29.21 12.67 -27.86
C PRO A 139 29.38 14.09 -28.35
N TYR A 140 28.46 14.96 -28.14
CA TYR A 140 28.46 16.41 -28.37
C TYR A 140 28.00 16.86 -29.77
N PRO A 141 26.99 17.74 -29.85
CA PRO A 141 26.79 18.57 -31.04
C PRO A 141 27.95 19.55 -31.13
N SER A 142 28.61 19.55 -32.27
CA SER A 142 29.55 20.57 -32.68
C SER A 142 28.88 21.95 -32.75
#